data_0c713084024fde15cdad1b7b82b8bbb0
#
_entry.id   0c713084024fde15cdad1b7b82b8bbb0
#
_cell.length_a   1.000
_cell.length_b   1.000
_cell.length_c   1.000
_cell.angle_alpha   90.00
_cell.angle_beta   90.00
_cell.angle_gamma   90.00
#
_symmetry.space_group_name_H-M   'P 1'
#
loop_
_entity.id
_entity.type
_entity.pdbx_description
1 polymer ?
#
loop_
_entity_poly.entity_id
_entity_poly.type
_entity_poly.pdbx_seq_one_letter_code
_entity_poly.pdbx_strand_id
1 'polypeptide(L)'
;VYTTPGKNAFLTATYCVLTPFLWWAFTRKRPDLYNILAALVCITGMALVSLNGDLSVGLGEGLTMCCGFFYALHIIFTSKGVARYGVGVLTTIQFATAALLCWISAPISAPFPDSVPSSAWLSIAYMCVLCTFACYYLQTIGQKYTSPQTSSILLTLESVFGTLISVAFYGEQLTLRELAGFALI
;
A
#
# COMPACT_ATOMS: atom_id res chain seq x y z
N VAL A 1 -16.70 -8.14 6.42
CA VAL A 1 -15.56 -7.28 6.82
C VAL A 1 -14.97 -7.92 8.06
N TYR A 2 -13.68 -8.29 8.01
CA TYR A 2 -13.02 -9.07 9.09
C TYR A 2 -12.11 -8.19 9.98
N THR A 3 -11.91 -6.91 9.63
CA THR A 3 -11.09 -5.96 10.40
C THR A 3 -11.56 -4.52 10.18
N THR A 4 -11.12 -3.59 11.03
CA THR A 4 -11.45 -2.16 10.89
C THR A 4 -10.51 -1.49 9.87
N PRO A 5 -10.95 -0.40 9.19
CA PRO A 5 -10.08 0.34 8.26
C PRO A 5 -8.76 0.79 8.87
N GLY A 6 -8.78 1.30 10.10
CA GLY A 6 -7.58 1.74 10.81
C GLY A 6 -6.60 0.59 11.10
N LYS A 7 -7.08 -0.54 11.63
CA LYS A 7 -6.26 -1.73 11.83
C LYS A 7 -5.66 -2.25 10.51
N ASN A 8 -6.48 -2.29 9.46
CA ASN A 8 -6.03 -2.70 8.14
C ASN A 8 -4.90 -1.80 7.62
N ALA A 9 -5.05 -0.48 7.72
CA ALA A 9 -4.03 0.48 7.30
C ALA A 9 -2.72 0.29 8.09
N PHE A 10 -2.79 0.17 9.42
CA PHE A 10 -1.62 -0.07 10.27
C PHE A 10 -0.91 -1.38 9.91
N LEU A 11 -1.65 -2.50 9.85
CA LEU A 11 -1.07 -3.80 9.56
C LEU A 11 -0.48 -3.88 8.15
N THR A 12 -1.12 -3.25 7.17
CA THR A 12 -0.56 -3.14 5.83
C THR A 12 0.74 -2.35 5.84
N ALA A 13 0.80 -1.22 6.56
CA ALA A 13 1.99 -0.37 6.64
C ALA A 13 3.21 -1.06 7.24
N THR A 14 3.07 -2.23 7.86
CA THR A 14 4.21 -3.06 8.29
C THR A 14 5.16 -3.41 7.15
N TYR A 15 4.72 -3.28 5.87
CA TYR A 15 5.61 -3.43 4.72
C TYR A 15 6.82 -2.49 4.78
N CYS A 16 6.71 -1.30 5.40
CA CYS A 16 7.83 -0.36 5.50
C CYS A 16 8.96 -0.91 6.40
N VAL A 17 8.61 -1.70 7.42
CA VAL A 17 9.59 -2.41 8.27
C VAL A 17 10.09 -3.68 7.59
N LEU A 18 9.22 -4.41 6.92
CA LEU A 18 9.59 -5.67 6.25
C LEU A 18 10.53 -5.45 5.05
N THR A 19 10.35 -4.36 4.30
CA THR A 19 11.10 -4.10 3.08
C THR A 19 12.63 -4.08 3.27
N PRO A 20 13.23 -3.39 4.26
CA PRO A 20 14.68 -3.41 4.44
C PRO A 20 15.23 -4.81 4.77
N PHE A 21 14.50 -5.61 5.56
CA PHE A 21 14.93 -6.97 5.91
C PHE A 21 14.81 -7.93 4.73
N LEU A 22 13.71 -7.86 3.99
CA LEU A 22 13.55 -8.65 2.76
C LEU A 22 14.56 -8.24 1.69
N TRP A 23 14.82 -6.95 1.53
CA TRP A 23 15.87 -6.48 0.63
C TRP A 23 17.23 -7.05 1.01
N TRP A 24 17.57 -7.07 2.29
CA TRP A 24 18.79 -7.69 2.77
C TRP A 24 18.86 -9.18 2.45
N ALA A 25 17.78 -9.93 2.68
CA ALA A 25 17.72 -11.35 2.34
C ALA A 25 17.99 -11.60 0.85
N PHE A 26 17.43 -10.76 -0.05
CA PHE A 26 17.61 -10.93 -1.49
C PHE A 26 18.94 -10.42 -2.05
N THR A 27 19.56 -9.41 -1.42
CA THR A 27 20.76 -8.75 -1.97
C THR A 27 22.00 -9.01 -1.14
N ARG A 28 21.86 -9.58 0.06
CA ARG A 28 22.89 -9.73 1.08
C ARG A 28 23.58 -8.41 1.50
N LYS A 29 23.05 -7.28 1.06
CA LYS A 29 23.49 -5.95 1.50
C LYS A 29 22.73 -5.59 2.77
N ARG A 30 23.48 -5.35 3.86
CA ARG A 30 22.88 -4.95 5.14
C ARG A 30 22.09 -3.65 4.97
N PRO A 31 20.89 -3.55 5.57
CA PRO A 31 20.14 -2.31 5.56
C PRO A 31 20.92 -1.23 6.31
N ASP A 32 20.84 0.01 5.82
CA ASP A 32 21.39 1.16 6.51
C ASP A 32 20.61 1.40 7.81
N LEU A 33 21.32 1.75 8.88
CA LEU A 33 20.72 2.02 10.18
C LEU A 33 19.67 3.13 10.09
N TYR A 34 19.89 4.16 9.26
CA TYR A 34 18.93 5.23 9.03
C TYR A 34 17.61 4.72 8.47
N ASN A 35 17.64 3.79 7.52
CA ASN A 35 16.42 3.17 6.97
C ASN A 35 15.66 2.34 8.01
N ILE A 36 16.38 1.65 8.88
CA ILE A 36 15.74 0.87 9.97
C ILE A 36 15.09 1.82 10.98
N LEU A 37 15.81 2.85 11.42
CA LEU A 37 15.26 3.85 12.36
C LEU A 37 14.07 4.58 11.77
N ALA A 38 14.16 5.03 10.51
CA ALA A 38 13.05 5.68 9.82
C ALA A 38 11.83 4.76 9.72
N ALA A 39 12.02 3.48 9.40
CA ALA A 39 10.91 2.51 9.34
C ALA A 39 10.27 2.29 10.73
N LEU A 40 11.05 2.25 11.80
CA LEU A 40 10.54 2.11 13.17
C LEU A 40 9.77 3.36 13.62
N VAL A 41 10.26 4.54 13.31
CA VAL A 41 9.57 5.80 13.60
C VAL A 41 8.26 5.87 12.82
N CYS A 42 8.30 5.54 11.53
CA CYS A 42 7.15 5.52 10.67
C CYS A 42 6.05 4.55 11.15
N ILE A 43 6.40 3.30 11.51
CA ILE A 43 5.41 2.34 12.01
C ILE A 43 4.83 2.77 13.36
N THR A 44 5.61 3.47 14.19
CA THR A 44 5.11 4.06 15.43
C THR A 44 4.10 5.17 15.14
N GLY A 45 4.38 6.04 14.17
CA GLY A 45 3.43 7.04 13.68
C GLY A 45 2.14 6.43 13.17
N MET A 46 2.25 5.40 12.34
CA MET A 46 1.08 4.65 11.85
C MET A 46 0.27 3.98 12.97
N ALA A 47 0.94 3.47 14.00
CA ALA A 47 0.26 2.92 15.17
C ALA A 47 -0.56 3.97 15.91
N LEU A 48 -0.01 5.19 16.08
CA LEU A 48 -0.73 6.29 16.70
C LEU A 48 -1.96 6.72 15.91
N VAL A 49 -1.87 6.76 14.59
CA VAL A 49 -2.98 7.14 13.71
C VAL A 49 -4.07 6.07 13.67
N SER A 50 -3.68 4.80 13.58
CA SER A 50 -4.60 3.74 13.13
C SER A 50 -5.13 2.85 14.25
N LEU A 51 -4.45 2.74 15.40
CA LEU A 51 -4.83 1.80 16.48
C LEU A 51 -5.69 2.48 17.54
N ASN A 52 -6.91 2.01 17.70
CA ASN A 52 -7.86 2.45 18.76
C ASN A 52 -7.83 1.52 20.00
N GLY A 53 -6.67 0.94 20.32
CA GLY A 53 -6.47 0.17 21.56
C GLY A 53 -6.79 -1.32 21.48
N ASP A 54 -7.50 -1.79 20.46
CA ASP A 54 -7.79 -3.21 20.27
C ASP A 54 -6.75 -3.87 19.36
N LEU A 55 -5.91 -4.73 19.93
CA LEU A 55 -4.85 -5.50 19.27
C LEU A 55 -5.23 -6.98 19.07
N SER A 56 -6.52 -7.32 19.16
CA SER A 56 -6.96 -8.70 18.87
C SER A 56 -6.54 -9.10 17.46
N VAL A 57 -6.00 -10.31 17.33
CA VAL A 57 -5.56 -10.87 16.04
C VAL A 57 -6.55 -11.94 15.63
N GLY A 58 -7.36 -11.64 14.63
CA GLY A 58 -8.28 -12.56 14.00
C GLY A 58 -7.84 -12.93 12.57
N LEU A 59 -8.73 -13.57 11.83
CA LEU A 59 -8.49 -13.95 10.44
C LEU A 59 -8.20 -12.73 9.55
N GLY A 60 -8.91 -11.62 9.76
CA GLY A 60 -8.73 -10.39 8.97
C GLY A 60 -7.35 -9.78 9.14
N GLU A 61 -6.88 -9.71 10.38
CA GLU A 61 -5.56 -9.20 10.71
C GLU A 61 -4.46 -10.10 10.12
N GLY A 62 -4.62 -11.42 10.21
CA GLY A 62 -3.69 -12.38 9.59
C GLY A 62 -3.60 -12.21 8.08
N LEU A 63 -4.72 -12.06 7.39
CA LEU A 63 -4.76 -11.80 5.94
C LEU A 63 -4.13 -10.44 5.58
N THR A 64 -4.34 -9.42 6.40
CA THR A 64 -3.74 -8.09 6.18
C THR A 64 -2.22 -8.12 6.37
N MET A 65 -1.71 -8.86 7.36
CA MET A 65 -0.25 -9.05 7.53
C MET A 65 0.36 -9.78 6.32
N CYS A 66 -0.31 -10.82 5.81
CA CYS A 66 0.11 -11.47 4.56
C CYS A 66 0.12 -10.47 3.39
N CYS A 67 -0.89 -9.62 3.28
CA CYS A 67 -0.94 -8.56 2.27
C CYS A 67 0.26 -7.62 2.40
N GLY A 68 0.58 -7.13 3.60
CA GLY A 68 1.75 -6.29 3.85
C GLY A 68 3.08 -6.96 3.46
N PHE A 69 3.22 -8.26 3.72
CA PHE A 69 4.38 -9.03 3.29
C PHE A 69 4.50 -9.10 1.76
N PHE A 70 3.42 -9.44 1.05
CA PHE A 70 3.43 -9.47 -0.41
C PHE A 70 3.62 -8.09 -1.01
N TYR A 71 3.12 -7.03 -0.36
CA TYR A 71 3.34 -5.67 -0.80
C TYR A 71 4.82 -5.25 -0.67
N ALA A 72 5.49 -5.64 0.40
CA ALA A 72 6.94 -5.45 0.54
C ALA A 72 7.73 -6.16 -0.58
N LEU A 73 7.35 -7.39 -0.91
CA LEU A 73 7.92 -8.13 -2.05
C LEU A 73 7.65 -7.40 -3.38
N HIS A 74 6.43 -6.93 -3.58
CA HIS A 74 6.04 -6.16 -4.76
C HIS A 74 6.93 -4.92 -4.94
N ILE A 75 7.16 -4.12 -3.88
CA ILE A 75 8.05 -2.96 -3.91
C ILE A 75 9.47 -3.37 -4.35
N ILE A 76 10.01 -4.44 -3.79
CA ILE A 76 11.36 -4.93 -4.10
C ILE A 76 11.46 -5.40 -5.56
N PHE A 77 10.52 -6.21 -6.02
CA PHE A 77 10.53 -6.71 -7.40
C PHE A 77 10.25 -5.62 -8.42
N THR A 78 9.38 -4.66 -8.10
CA THR A 78 9.14 -3.49 -8.95
C THR A 78 10.40 -2.65 -9.10
N SER A 79 11.12 -2.35 -8.02
CA SER A 79 12.38 -1.61 -8.09
C SER A 79 13.45 -2.33 -8.92
N LYS A 80 13.56 -3.65 -8.79
CA LYS A 80 14.48 -4.45 -9.63
C LYS A 80 14.02 -4.50 -11.10
N GLY A 81 12.74 -4.67 -11.31
CA GLY A 81 12.14 -4.78 -12.64
C GLY A 81 12.22 -3.47 -13.42
N VAL A 82 11.93 -2.35 -12.79
CA VAL A 82 11.96 -1.03 -13.45
C VAL A 82 13.37 -0.65 -13.89
N ALA A 83 14.38 -1.01 -13.12
CA ALA A 83 15.78 -0.79 -13.49
C ALA A 83 16.19 -1.59 -14.74
N ARG A 84 15.58 -2.75 -14.98
CA ARG A 84 15.92 -3.65 -16.08
C ARG A 84 15.06 -3.42 -17.34
N TYR A 85 13.77 -3.23 -17.17
CA TYR A 85 12.79 -3.23 -18.28
C TYR A 85 12.16 -1.86 -18.55
N GLY A 86 12.38 -0.90 -17.68
CA GLY A 86 11.74 0.41 -17.76
C GLY A 86 10.29 0.42 -17.24
N VAL A 87 9.78 1.65 -17.02
CA VAL A 87 8.48 1.87 -16.39
C VAL A 87 7.32 1.29 -17.21
N GLY A 88 7.24 1.65 -18.49
CA GLY A 88 6.09 1.28 -19.33
C GLY A 88 5.93 -0.23 -19.49
N VAL A 89 7.03 -0.93 -19.84
CA VAL A 89 6.99 -2.39 -20.04
C VAL A 89 6.63 -3.09 -18.73
N LEU A 90 7.27 -2.73 -17.63
CA LEU A 90 6.98 -3.35 -16.33
C LEU A 90 5.53 -3.15 -15.91
N THR A 91 5.03 -1.92 -15.97
CA THR A 91 3.66 -1.60 -15.56
C THR A 91 2.64 -2.33 -16.45
N THR A 92 2.87 -2.40 -17.76
CA THR A 92 1.99 -3.15 -18.68
C THR A 92 1.94 -4.62 -18.30
N ILE A 93 3.08 -5.26 -18.04
CA ILE A 93 3.11 -6.67 -17.64
C ILE A 93 2.41 -6.88 -16.29
N GLN A 94 2.63 -6.00 -15.32
CA GLN A 94 1.97 -6.07 -14.01
C GLN A 94 0.44 -6.01 -14.16
N PHE A 95 -0.09 -5.03 -14.90
CA PHE A 95 -1.53 -4.91 -15.11
C PHE A 95 -2.11 -6.05 -15.95
N ALA A 96 -1.44 -6.48 -17.00
CA ALA A 96 -1.89 -7.62 -17.80
C ALA A 96 -1.97 -8.90 -16.95
N THR A 97 -0.94 -9.15 -16.14
CA THR A 97 -0.93 -10.33 -15.26
C THR A 97 -2.03 -10.23 -14.19
N ALA A 98 -2.17 -9.08 -13.54
CA ALA A 98 -3.22 -8.86 -12.55
C ALA A 98 -4.62 -9.01 -13.14
N ALA A 99 -4.87 -8.42 -14.31
CA ALA A 99 -6.14 -8.55 -15.02
C ALA A 99 -6.45 -10.01 -15.35
N LEU A 100 -5.48 -10.75 -15.89
CA LEU A 100 -5.66 -12.16 -16.21
C LEU A 100 -6.00 -12.99 -14.97
N LEU A 101 -5.27 -12.80 -13.87
CA LEU A 101 -5.52 -13.51 -12.62
C LEU A 101 -6.89 -13.14 -12.02
N CYS A 102 -7.28 -11.87 -12.07
CA CYS A 102 -8.60 -11.44 -11.64
C CYS A 102 -9.72 -12.05 -12.48
N TRP A 103 -9.58 -12.11 -13.80
CA TRP A 103 -10.55 -12.74 -14.69
C TRP A 103 -10.71 -14.24 -14.44
N ILE A 104 -9.62 -14.94 -14.12
CA ILE A 104 -9.65 -16.37 -13.77
C ILE A 104 -10.30 -16.59 -12.40
N SER A 105 -10.02 -15.73 -11.42
CA SER A 105 -10.52 -15.90 -10.06
C SER A 105 -11.93 -15.36 -9.85
N ALA A 106 -12.38 -14.37 -10.61
CA ALA A 106 -13.68 -13.74 -10.44
C ALA A 106 -14.86 -14.73 -10.47
N PRO A 107 -14.98 -15.64 -11.46
CA PRO A 107 -16.08 -16.61 -11.50
C PRO A 107 -16.10 -17.58 -10.33
N ILE A 108 -14.93 -17.80 -9.70
CA ILE A 108 -14.79 -18.71 -8.56
C ILE A 108 -15.24 -18.01 -7.28
N SER A 109 -15.04 -16.70 -7.19
CA SER A 109 -15.27 -15.91 -5.98
C SER A 109 -16.72 -15.44 -5.83
N ALA A 110 -17.38 -15.09 -6.94
CA ALA A 110 -18.77 -14.62 -6.94
C ALA A 110 -19.38 -14.72 -8.35
N PRO A 111 -20.71 -14.90 -8.46
CA PRO A 111 -21.39 -14.81 -9.75
C PRO A 111 -21.26 -13.38 -10.32
N PHE A 112 -21.17 -13.28 -11.64
CA PHE A 112 -21.22 -11.98 -12.31
C PHE A 112 -22.58 -11.31 -12.09
N PRO A 113 -22.62 -9.99 -11.87
CA PRO A 113 -23.89 -9.26 -11.75
C PRO A 113 -24.64 -9.27 -13.09
N ASP A 114 -25.95 -9.51 -13.05
CA ASP A 114 -26.81 -9.52 -14.25
C ASP A 114 -26.87 -8.15 -14.94
N SER A 115 -26.69 -7.06 -14.18
CA SER A 115 -26.67 -5.70 -14.69
C SER A 115 -25.78 -4.79 -13.83
N VAL A 116 -25.10 -3.85 -14.48
CA VAL A 116 -24.30 -2.81 -13.82
C VAL A 116 -25.02 -1.47 -14.04
N PRO A 117 -25.42 -0.74 -12.97
CA PRO A 117 -26.03 0.57 -13.10
C PRO A 117 -25.17 1.54 -13.89
N SER A 118 -25.78 2.38 -14.73
CA SER A 118 -25.02 3.36 -15.55
C SER A 118 -24.15 4.30 -14.72
N SER A 119 -24.60 4.65 -13.51
CA SER A 119 -23.84 5.47 -12.57
C SER A 119 -22.56 4.79 -12.05
N ALA A 120 -22.52 3.47 -12.01
CA ALA A 120 -21.35 2.73 -11.56
C ALA A 120 -20.19 2.78 -12.58
N TRP A 121 -20.48 2.92 -13.88
CA TRP A 121 -19.45 2.95 -14.90
C TRP A 121 -18.47 4.12 -14.75
N LEU A 122 -18.98 5.30 -14.35
CA LEU A 122 -18.11 6.45 -14.09
C LEU A 122 -17.18 6.20 -12.89
N SER A 123 -17.69 5.60 -11.82
CA SER A 123 -16.91 5.22 -10.66
C SER A 123 -15.87 4.17 -10.99
N ILE A 124 -16.23 3.17 -11.79
CA ILE A 124 -15.30 2.14 -12.27
C ILE A 124 -14.20 2.77 -13.12
N ALA A 125 -14.55 3.64 -14.07
CA ALA A 125 -13.57 4.33 -14.91
C ALA A 125 -12.61 5.20 -14.08
N TYR A 126 -13.11 5.94 -13.09
CA TYR A 126 -12.31 6.72 -12.15
C TYR A 126 -11.32 5.82 -11.38
N MET A 127 -11.80 4.73 -10.82
CA MET A 127 -10.96 3.79 -10.07
C MET A 127 -9.89 3.13 -10.97
N CYS A 128 -10.25 2.74 -12.20
CA CYS A 128 -9.32 2.11 -13.12
C CYS A 128 -8.23 3.08 -13.60
N VAL A 129 -8.63 4.29 -14.02
CA VAL A 129 -7.69 5.22 -14.68
C VAL A 129 -6.89 6.01 -13.65
N LEU A 130 -7.54 6.62 -12.66
CA LEU A 130 -6.85 7.49 -11.70
C LEU A 130 -6.31 6.71 -10.50
N CYS A 131 -7.16 5.94 -9.82
CA CYS A 131 -6.74 5.29 -8.58
C CYS A 131 -5.84 4.08 -8.82
N THR A 132 -5.99 3.38 -9.95
CA THR A 132 -5.17 2.19 -10.24
C THR A 132 -4.04 2.54 -11.20
N PHE A 133 -4.35 2.86 -12.45
CA PHE A 133 -3.31 3.04 -13.48
C PHE A 133 -2.38 4.21 -13.15
N ALA A 134 -2.91 5.42 -12.94
CA ALA A 134 -2.09 6.60 -12.72
C ALA A 134 -1.25 6.47 -11.43
N CYS A 135 -1.85 6.01 -10.33
CA CYS A 135 -1.13 5.84 -9.06
C CYS A 135 0.02 4.84 -9.18
N TYR A 136 -0.23 3.63 -9.68
CA TYR A 136 0.83 2.63 -9.83
C TYR A 136 1.90 3.01 -10.87
N TYR A 137 1.51 3.71 -11.95
CA TYR A 137 2.45 4.21 -12.94
C TYR A 137 3.39 5.25 -12.33
N LEU A 138 2.86 6.22 -11.59
CA LEU A 138 3.64 7.23 -10.87
C LEU A 138 4.51 6.61 -9.78
N GLN A 139 3.98 5.65 -9.02
CA GLN A 139 4.74 4.87 -8.05
C GLN A 139 5.93 4.17 -8.71
N THR A 140 5.73 3.53 -9.86
CA THR A 140 6.80 2.85 -10.60
C THR A 140 7.84 3.83 -11.12
N ILE A 141 7.44 5.04 -11.55
CA ILE A 141 8.38 6.13 -11.89
C ILE A 141 9.21 6.50 -10.66
N GLY A 142 8.58 6.74 -9.52
CA GLY A 142 9.27 7.07 -8.28
C GLY A 142 10.28 6.00 -7.86
N GLN A 143 9.90 4.73 -7.96
CA GLN A 143 10.75 3.59 -7.63
C GLN A 143 11.94 3.40 -8.58
N LYS A 144 11.91 3.99 -9.77
CA LYS A 144 13.07 4.04 -10.67
C LYS A 144 14.21 4.87 -10.11
N TYR A 145 13.89 5.90 -9.32
CA TYR A 145 14.86 6.88 -8.82
C TYR A 145 15.17 6.75 -7.33
N THR A 146 14.48 5.84 -6.62
CA THR A 146 14.62 5.64 -5.18
C THR A 146 14.97 4.20 -4.84
N SER A 147 15.55 3.99 -3.65
CA SER A 147 15.76 2.64 -3.13
C SER A 147 14.42 2.01 -2.70
N PRO A 148 14.28 0.67 -2.71
CA PRO A 148 13.09 0.01 -2.21
C PRO A 148 12.73 0.39 -0.76
N GLN A 149 13.74 0.57 0.09
CA GLN A 149 13.56 0.96 1.48
C GLN A 149 12.99 2.37 1.59
N THR A 150 13.58 3.33 0.87
CA THR A 150 13.07 4.71 0.83
C THR A 150 11.67 4.76 0.23
N SER A 151 11.43 4.03 -0.85
CA SER A 151 10.10 3.94 -1.47
C SER A 151 9.05 3.42 -0.50
N SER A 152 9.37 2.39 0.29
CA SER A 152 8.41 1.84 1.25
C SER A 152 8.04 2.85 2.35
N ILE A 153 8.99 3.67 2.81
CA ILE A 153 8.71 4.73 3.79
C ILE A 153 7.87 5.84 3.14
N LEU A 154 8.23 6.30 1.94
CA LEU A 154 7.48 7.36 1.26
C LEU A 154 6.03 6.97 0.95
N LEU A 155 5.77 5.69 0.68
CA LEU A 155 4.41 5.20 0.43
C LEU A 155 3.51 5.28 1.67
N THR A 156 4.06 5.28 2.89
CA THR A 156 3.23 5.45 4.10
C THR A 156 2.64 6.86 4.24
N LEU A 157 3.19 7.86 3.52
CA LEU A 157 2.60 9.20 3.42
C LEU A 157 1.19 9.19 2.79
N GLU A 158 0.81 8.12 2.10
CA GLU A 158 -0.56 7.93 1.60
C GLU A 158 -1.59 8.10 2.73
N SER A 159 -1.31 7.56 3.91
CA SER A 159 -2.20 7.68 5.07
C SER A 159 -2.33 9.13 5.56
N VAL A 160 -1.25 9.89 5.51
CA VAL A 160 -1.24 11.32 5.88
C VAL A 160 -2.10 12.12 4.91
N PHE A 161 -1.85 11.96 3.60
CA PHE A 161 -2.62 12.65 2.56
C PHE A 161 -4.09 12.22 2.55
N GLY A 162 -4.37 10.91 2.73
CA GLY A 162 -5.74 10.41 2.82
C GLY A 162 -6.52 11.08 3.95
N THR A 163 -5.93 11.18 5.13
CA THR A 163 -6.58 11.84 6.28
C THR A 163 -6.71 13.35 6.07
N LEU A 164 -5.70 14.03 5.51
CA LEU A 164 -5.80 15.47 5.21
C LEU A 164 -6.96 15.75 4.23
N ILE A 165 -7.14 14.91 3.23
CA ILE A 165 -8.26 15.01 2.29
C ILE A 165 -9.58 14.74 3.01
N SER A 166 -9.64 13.74 3.91
CA SER A 166 -10.83 13.43 4.70
C SER A 166 -11.25 14.62 5.58
N VAL A 167 -10.30 15.25 6.25
CA VAL A 167 -10.54 16.48 7.02
C VAL A 167 -11.06 17.63 6.13
N ALA A 168 -10.43 17.84 4.98
CA ALA A 168 -10.76 18.95 4.11
C ALA A 168 -12.14 18.81 3.45
N PHE A 169 -12.54 17.59 3.06
CA PHE A 169 -13.75 17.35 2.28
C PHE A 169 -14.91 16.78 3.11
N TYR A 170 -14.63 16.06 4.19
CA TYR A 170 -15.65 15.42 5.03
C TYR A 170 -15.78 16.06 6.42
N GLY A 171 -14.92 17.04 6.75
CA GLY A 171 -14.98 17.76 8.03
C GLY A 171 -14.60 16.90 9.24
N GLU A 172 -13.82 15.83 9.04
CA GLU A 172 -13.32 15.00 10.14
C GLU A 172 -12.41 15.83 11.05
N GLN A 173 -12.52 15.62 12.36
CA GLN A 173 -11.69 16.31 13.33
C GLN A 173 -10.46 15.48 13.66
N LEU A 174 -9.29 16.06 13.49
CA LEU A 174 -8.03 15.44 13.88
C LEU A 174 -7.86 15.45 15.40
N THR A 175 -7.55 14.32 15.96
CA THR A 175 -7.12 14.21 17.34
C THR A 175 -5.64 14.60 17.50
N LEU A 176 -5.24 15.04 18.67
CA LEU A 176 -3.81 15.31 18.97
C LEU A 176 -2.93 14.06 18.76
N ARG A 177 -3.48 12.89 18.96
CA ARG A 177 -2.82 11.61 18.72
C ARG A 177 -2.51 11.38 17.26
N GLU A 178 -3.47 11.65 16.37
CA GLU A 178 -3.29 11.55 14.92
C GLU A 178 -2.27 12.57 14.41
N LEU A 179 -2.33 13.81 14.92
CA LEU A 179 -1.33 14.84 14.59
C LEU A 179 0.09 14.41 15.01
N ALA A 180 0.26 13.85 16.21
CA ALA A 180 1.55 13.31 16.64
C ALA A 180 2.01 12.14 15.76
N GLY A 181 1.09 11.26 15.36
CA GLY A 181 1.37 10.16 14.45
C GLY A 181 1.84 10.63 13.08
N PHE A 182 1.19 11.63 12.51
CA PHE A 182 1.59 12.22 11.21
C PHE A 182 2.95 12.91 11.26
N ALA A 183 3.31 13.52 12.39
CA ALA A 183 4.62 14.12 12.56
C ALA A 183 5.77 13.09 12.62
N LEU A 184 5.45 11.82 12.88
CA LEU A 184 6.40 10.71 12.91
C LEU A 184 6.49 9.94 11.57
N ILE A 185 5.52 10.08 10.69
CA ILE A 185 5.51 9.51 9.34
C ILE A 185 6.26 10.42 8.39
#